data_3627dc723a71726a6bd1d9f0a8742ad7
#
_entry.id   3627dc723a71726a6bd1d9f0a8742ad7
#
_cell.length_a   1.000
_cell.length_b   1.000
_cell.length_c   1.000
_cell.angle_alpha   90.00
_cell.angle_beta   90.00
_cell.angle_gamma   90.00
#
_symmetry.space_group_name_H-M   'P 1'
#
loop_
_entity.id
_entity.type
_entity.pdbx_description
1 polymer ?
#
loop_
_entity_poly.entity_id
_entity_poly.type
_entity_poly.pdbx_seq_one_letter_code
_entity_poly.pdbx_strand_id
1 'polypeptide(L)'
;MEMGKKGPYALFVKRLMDILLSLLVLILFCWLYVTIAVLVRIKLGNPVLFKQDRPGKIDPKTGKEKIFRLYKFRTMTDARDANGELLPDDDRLTPFGSWLRRTSMDEIPEIFNILKGDMSLIGPRPLLVRYLNRYNEEQHHRHDVRPGLTGYAQAHGRNTVSWEDKFAMDVWYTKNVTFMNDLKIMLDTVKTVLKHEGISSAISVTMEEFMGTPEGVTAVWKAPNEID
;
A
#
# COMPACT_ATOMS: atom_id res chain seq x y z
N MET A 1 9.34 -10.93 -22.57
CA MET A 1 9.81 -9.52 -22.58
C MET A 1 10.92 -9.38 -21.55
N GLU A 2 12.16 -9.05 -21.94
CA GLU A 2 13.30 -9.02 -21.02
C GLU A 2 13.07 -7.95 -19.93
N MET A 3 13.15 -8.38 -18.68
CA MET A 3 13.23 -7.45 -17.55
C MET A 3 14.51 -6.62 -17.68
N GLY A 4 14.36 -5.31 -17.88
CA GLY A 4 15.50 -4.40 -17.94
C GLY A 4 16.42 -4.61 -16.73
N LYS A 5 17.75 -4.61 -16.93
CA LYS A 5 18.73 -4.77 -15.85
C LYS A 5 18.48 -3.68 -14.79
N LYS A 6 18.13 -4.09 -13.57
CA LYS A 6 17.94 -3.17 -12.46
C LYS A 6 19.24 -2.42 -12.20
N GLY A 7 19.18 -1.09 -12.29
CA GLY A 7 20.35 -0.23 -12.05
C GLY A 7 20.83 -0.29 -10.60
N PRO A 8 22.03 0.24 -10.30
CA PRO A 8 22.62 0.25 -8.94
C PRO A 8 21.70 0.86 -7.89
N TYR A 9 20.91 1.87 -8.26
CA TYR A 9 19.91 2.48 -7.40
C TYR A 9 18.90 1.45 -6.88
N ALA A 10 18.26 0.73 -7.78
CA ALA A 10 17.22 -0.25 -7.43
C ALA A 10 17.75 -1.43 -6.61
N LEU A 11 19.05 -1.78 -6.79
CA LEU A 11 19.67 -2.92 -6.10
C LEU A 11 20.13 -2.58 -4.68
N PHE A 12 20.75 -1.41 -4.47
CA PHE A 12 21.43 -1.07 -3.22
C PHE A 12 20.98 0.25 -2.60
N VAL A 13 21.03 1.35 -3.37
CA VAL A 13 20.82 2.71 -2.85
C VAL A 13 19.40 2.87 -2.30
N LYS A 14 18.39 2.38 -3.03
CA LYS A 14 16.99 2.43 -2.60
C LYS A 14 16.79 1.78 -1.22
N ARG A 15 17.39 0.60 -0.99
CA ARG A 15 17.26 -0.08 0.30
C ARG A 15 17.90 0.69 1.44
N LEU A 16 19.07 1.27 1.20
CA LEU A 16 19.74 2.12 2.19
C LEU A 16 18.89 3.35 2.52
N MET A 17 18.32 4.01 1.51
CA MET A 17 17.40 5.15 1.71
C MET A 17 16.15 4.74 2.47
N ASP A 18 15.52 3.60 2.14
CA ASP A 18 14.37 3.07 2.88
C ASP A 18 14.69 2.95 4.38
N ILE A 19 15.84 2.40 4.74
CA ILE A 19 16.25 2.22 6.13
C ILE A 19 16.50 3.58 6.80
N LEU A 20 17.34 4.43 6.18
CA LEU A 20 17.73 5.70 6.79
C LEU A 20 16.55 6.64 7.00
N LEU A 21 15.67 6.79 5.99
CA LEU A 21 14.47 7.61 6.09
C LEU A 21 13.48 7.04 7.10
N SER A 22 13.29 5.71 7.12
CA SER A 22 12.41 5.07 8.10
C SER A 22 12.89 5.26 9.53
N LEU A 23 14.19 5.15 9.78
CA LEU A 23 14.78 5.40 11.10
C LEU A 23 14.63 6.87 11.49
N LEU A 24 14.90 7.80 10.56
CA LEU A 24 14.72 9.22 10.79
C LEU A 24 13.28 9.56 11.17
N VAL A 25 12.30 9.07 10.40
CA VAL A 25 10.87 9.28 10.69
C VAL A 25 10.50 8.67 12.05
N LEU A 26 10.97 7.45 12.34
CA LEU A 26 10.69 6.80 13.62
C LEU A 26 11.24 7.59 14.81
N ILE A 27 12.46 8.12 14.71
CA ILE A 27 13.10 8.94 15.78
C ILE A 27 12.35 10.26 15.96
N LEU A 28 12.05 10.98 14.86
CA LEU A 28 11.39 12.28 14.93
C LEU A 28 9.95 12.19 15.42
N PHE A 29 9.23 11.12 15.08
CA PHE A 29 7.80 10.95 15.35
C PHE A 29 7.47 9.80 16.31
N CYS A 30 8.45 9.32 17.10
CA CYS A 30 8.20 8.26 18.09
C CYS A 30 7.11 8.65 19.10
N TRP A 31 7.06 9.92 19.51
CA TRP A 31 6.02 10.45 20.40
C TRP A 31 4.62 10.36 19.79
N LEU A 32 4.49 10.64 18.48
CA LEU A 32 3.21 10.52 17.76
C LEU A 32 2.77 9.05 17.69
N TYR A 33 3.72 8.13 17.40
CA TYR A 33 3.44 6.70 17.39
C TYR A 33 2.87 6.23 18.75
N VAL A 34 3.52 6.62 19.86
CA VAL A 34 3.08 6.26 21.22
C VAL A 34 1.72 6.88 21.52
N THR A 35 1.52 8.15 21.18
CA THR A 35 0.25 8.86 21.40
C THR A 35 -0.91 8.14 20.68
N ILE A 36 -0.74 7.80 19.39
CA ILE A 36 -1.76 7.09 18.62
C ILE A 36 -2.00 5.70 19.22
N ALA A 37 -0.96 4.96 19.59
CA ALA A 37 -1.09 3.66 20.22
C ALA A 37 -1.91 3.70 21.52
N VAL A 38 -1.67 4.70 22.37
CA VAL A 38 -2.45 4.94 23.60
C VAL A 38 -3.91 5.28 23.27
N LEU A 39 -4.15 6.18 22.31
CA LEU A 39 -5.50 6.55 21.89
C LEU A 39 -6.27 5.35 21.31
N VAL A 40 -5.63 4.53 20.48
CA VAL A 40 -6.22 3.28 19.97
C VAL A 40 -6.56 2.34 21.14
N ARG A 41 -5.64 2.19 22.11
CA ARG A 41 -5.87 1.35 23.27
C ARG A 41 -7.07 1.79 24.11
N ILE A 42 -7.25 3.10 24.28
CA ILE A 42 -8.36 3.69 25.06
C ILE A 42 -9.67 3.60 24.29
N LYS A 43 -9.68 3.96 23.00
CA LYS A 43 -10.92 4.10 22.21
C LYS A 43 -11.42 2.81 21.57
N LEU A 44 -10.50 1.88 21.24
CA LEU A 44 -10.83 0.65 20.49
C LEU A 44 -10.44 -0.63 21.26
N GLY A 45 -9.68 -0.50 22.36
CA GLY A 45 -9.25 -1.64 23.16
C GLY A 45 -8.06 -2.40 22.59
N ASN A 46 -7.90 -3.67 22.96
CA ASN A 46 -6.89 -4.58 22.43
C ASN A 46 -7.43 -5.39 21.22
N PRO A 47 -6.54 -5.81 20.29
CA PRO A 47 -5.14 -5.40 20.14
C PRO A 47 -5.02 -3.99 19.55
N VAL A 48 -3.92 -3.28 19.86
CA VAL A 48 -3.64 -1.93 19.31
C VAL A 48 -3.29 -2.01 17.83
N LEU A 49 -2.56 -3.07 17.44
CA LEU A 49 -2.15 -3.29 16.05
C LEU A 49 -3.05 -4.32 15.38
N PHE A 50 -3.58 -3.93 14.24
CA PHE A 50 -4.15 -4.83 13.25
C PHE A 50 -3.03 -5.47 12.44
N LYS A 51 -3.16 -6.77 12.14
CA LYS A 51 -2.18 -7.55 11.38
C LYS A 51 -2.90 -8.31 10.28
N GLN A 52 -2.39 -8.22 9.06
CA GLN A 52 -2.96 -8.91 7.91
C GLN A 52 -1.86 -9.42 6.98
N ASP A 53 -1.99 -10.65 6.51
CA ASP A 53 -1.06 -11.23 5.56
C ASP A 53 -1.22 -10.56 4.19
N ARG A 54 -0.09 -10.21 3.59
CA ARG A 54 0.01 -9.53 2.29
C ARG A 54 1.12 -10.16 1.46
N PRO A 55 0.95 -10.21 0.12
CA PRO A 55 2.01 -10.64 -0.77
C PRO A 55 3.07 -9.55 -0.89
N GLY A 56 4.31 -9.95 -0.75
CA GLY A 56 5.49 -9.13 -0.95
C GLY A 56 6.14 -9.37 -2.30
N LYS A 57 7.46 -9.16 -2.35
CA LYS A 57 8.25 -9.41 -3.54
C LYS A 57 8.38 -10.91 -3.81
N ILE A 58 8.46 -11.29 -5.09
CA ILE A 58 8.81 -12.65 -5.53
C ILE A 58 10.19 -13.02 -5.00
N ASP A 59 10.28 -14.16 -4.32
CA ASP A 59 11.55 -14.76 -3.91
C ASP A 59 12.20 -15.45 -5.10
N PRO A 60 13.42 -15.02 -5.53
CA PRO A 60 14.09 -15.61 -6.66
C PRO A 60 14.38 -17.11 -6.51
N LYS A 61 14.41 -17.64 -5.27
CA LYS A 61 14.68 -19.06 -5.01
C LYS A 61 13.46 -19.93 -5.23
N THR A 62 12.28 -19.43 -4.91
CA THR A 62 11.03 -20.20 -4.97
C THR A 62 10.15 -19.83 -6.14
N GLY A 63 10.38 -18.68 -6.77
CA GLY A 63 9.51 -18.10 -7.81
C GLY A 63 8.12 -17.67 -7.30
N LYS A 64 7.91 -17.62 -5.97
CA LYS A 64 6.64 -17.26 -5.35
C LYS A 64 6.78 -16.00 -4.50
N GLU A 65 5.68 -15.30 -4.29
CA GLU A 65 5.64 -14.12 -3.43
C GLU A 65 5.90 -14.50 -1.98
N LYS A 66 6.79 -13.75 -1.34
CA LYS A 66 6.99 -13.84 0.08
C LYS A 66 5.78 -13.24 0.81
N ILE A 67 4.95 -14.06 1.42
CA ILE A 67 3.86 -13.55 2.26
C ILE A 67 4.45 -12.96 3.54
N PHE A 68 4.05 -11.74 3.87
CA PHE A 68 4.46 -11.05 5.09
C PHE A 68 3.27 -10.50 5.84
N ARG A 69 3.46 -10.22 7.13
CA ARG A 69 2.41 -9.67 8.00
C ARG A 69 2.51 -8.15 8.03
N LEU A 70 1.54 -7.48 7.40
CA LEU A 70 1.40 -6.03 7.40
C LEU A 70 0.92 -5.55 8.77
N TYR A 71 1.50 -4.48 9.30
CA TYR A 71 1.13 -3.85 10.57
C TYR A 71 0.43 -2.52 10.34
N LYS A 72 -0.76 -2.34 10.92
CA LYS A 72 -1.48 -1.06 10.95
C LYS A 72 -2.00 -0.80 12.37
N PHE A 73 -2.31 0.44 12.70
CA PHE A 73 -3.14 0.70 13.85
C PHE A 73 -4.57 0.21 13.59
N ARG A 74 -5.18 -0.33 14.63
CA ARG A 74 -6.57 -0.76 14.57
C ARG A 74 -7.47 0.46 14.41
N THR A 75 -8.47 0.37 13.51
CA THR A 75 -9.40 1.45 13.19
C THR A 75 -10.86 1.04 13.42
N MET A 76 -11.12 -0.24 13.59
CA MET A 76 -12.45 -0.84 13.72
C MET A 76 -12.59 -1.55 15.06
N THR A 77 -13.82 -1.69 15.54
CA THR A 77 -14.17 -2.54 16.68
C THR A 77 -14.29 -4.01 16.25
N ASP A 78 -14.41 -4.92 17.22
CA ASP A 78 -14.75 -6.34 17.00
C ASP A 78 -16.23 -6.60 17.28
N ALA A 79 -17.09 -5.60 17.00
CA ALA A 79 -18.54 -5.72 17.19
C ALA A 79 -19.08 -6.88 16.33
N ARG A 80 -19.97 -7.68 16.97
CA ARG A 80 -20.53 -8.89 16.39
C ARG A 80 -22.06 -8.84 16.46
N ASP A 81 -22.68 -9.58 15.58
CA ASP A 81 -24.13 -9.81 15.60
C ASP A 81 -24.55 -10.87 16.65
N ALA A 82 -25.84 -11.17 16.71
CA ALA A 82 -26.39 -12.18 17.62
C ALA A 82 -25.89 -13.60 17.37
N ASN A 83 -25.35 -13.88 16.18
CA ASN A 83 -24.80 -15.18 15.77
C ASN A 83 -23.30 -15.29 16.05
N GLY A 84 -22.67 -14.21 16.55
CA GLY A 84 -21.24 -14.14 16.81
C GLY A 84 -20.39 -13.81 15.58
N GLU A 85 -21.01 -13.49 14.43
CA GLU A 85 -20.32 -13.03 13.23
C GLU A 85 -19.97 -11.55 13.33
N LEU A 86 -18.83 -11.15 12.70
CA LEU A 86 -18.43 -9.74 12.69
C LEU A 86 -19.47 -8.91 11.93
N LEU A 87 -19.87 -7.78 12.51
CA LEU A 87 -20.70 -6.80 11.80
C LEU A 87 -20.01 -6.29 10.53
N PRO A 88 -20.75 -5.75 9.56
CA PRO A 88 -20.19 -5.07 8.40
C PRO A 88 -19.16 -4.01 8.76
N ASP A 89 -18.19 -3.77 7.88
CA ASP A 89 -17.08 -2.85 8.13
C ASP A 89 -17.55 -1.43 8.48
N ASP A 90 -18.63 -0.97 7.86
CA ASP A 90 -19.20 0.37 8.10
C ASP A 90 -19.75 0.51 9.53
N ASP A 91 -20.34 -0.56 10.09
CA ASP A 91 -20.84 -0.57 11.47
C ASP A 91 -19.73 -0.68 12.53
N ARG A 92 -18.58 -1.21 12.13
CA ARG A 92 -17.40 -1.40 13.00
C ARG A 92 -16.45 -0.22 12.95
N LEU A 93 -16.48 0.59 11.88
CA LEU A 93 -15.60 1.72 11.71
C LEU A 93 -16.04 2.89 12.58
N THR A 94 -15.25 3.20 13.61
CA THR A 94 -15.52 4.32 14.51
C THR A 94 -15.16 5.66 13.87
N PRO A 95 -15.72 6.80 14.37
CA PRO A 95 -15.30 8.14 13.92
C PRO A 95 -13.80 8.39 14.11
N PHE A 96 -13.21 7.87 15.19
CA PHE A 96 -11.77 7.92 15.43
C PHE A 96 -10.99 7.07 14.42
N GLY A 97 -11.45 5.85 14.13
CA GLY A 97 -10.87 5.00 13.11
C GLY A 97 -10.96 5.61 11.71
N SER A 98 -12.07 6.24 11.38
CA SER A 98 -12.25 7.00 10.13
C SER A 98 -11.26 8.16 10.03
N TRP A 99 -11.05 8.90 11.12
CA TRP A 99 -10.05 9.97 11.18
C TRP A 99 -8.63 9.42 10.96
N LEU A 100 -8.24 8.30 11.60
CA LEU A 100 -6.95 7.65 11.39
C LEU A 100 -6.73 7.28 9.92
N ARG A 101 -7.74 6.66 9.26
CA ARG A 101 -7.67 6.29 7.84
C ARG A 101 -7.56 7.51 6.93
N ARG A 102 -8.37 8.53 7.19
CA ARG A 102 -8.37 9.76 6.39
C ARG A 102 -7.04 10.52 6.46
N THR A 103 -6.34 10.43 7.58
CA THR A 103 -5.01 11.04 7.78
C THR A 103 -3.87 10.07 7.47
N SER A 104 -4.17 8.82 7.07
CA SER A 104 -3.19 7.74 6.87
C SER A 104 -2.33 7.44 8.11
N MET A 105 -2.76 7.87 9.28
CA MET A 105 -2.03 7.61 10.53
C MET A 105 -2.14 6.15 10.97
N ASP A 106 -3.15 5.42 10.47
CA ASP A 106 -3.25 3.97 10.70
C ASP A 106 -2.11 3.19 10.05
N GLU A 107 -1.45 3.75 9.02
CA GLU A 107 -0.37 3.11 8.27
C GLU A 107 1.04 3.35 8.88
N ILE A 108 1.18 4.22 9.90
CA ILE A 108 2.47 4.50 10.55
C ILE A 108 3.22 3.22 10.99
N PRO A 109 2.56 2.16 11.52
CA PRO A 109 3.24 0.92 11.88
C PRO A 109 3.88 0.14 10.70
N GLU A 110 3.51 0.44 9.44
CA GLU A 110 4.13 -0.17 8.26
C GLU A 110 5.64 0.16 8.16
N ILE A 111 6.10 1.22 8.85
CA ILE A 111 7.51 1.56 8.94
C ILE A 111 8.36 0.39 9.48
N PHE A 112 7.79 -0.44 10.37
CA PHE A 112 8.47 -1.65 10.84
C PHE A 112 8.57 -2.73 9.76
N ASN A 113 7.60 -2.80 8.83
CA ASN A 113 7.69 -3.68 7.67
C ASN A 113 8.79 -3.20 6.71
N ILE A 114 8.96 -1.88 6.57
CA ILE A 114 10.04 -1.31 5.76
C ILE A 114 11.40 -1.64 6.40
N LEU A 115 11.58 -1.41 7.69
CA LEU A 115 12.82 -1.72 8.40
C LEU A 115 13.17 -3.21 8.36
N LYS A 116 12.19 -4.12 8.44
CA LYS A 116 12.37 -5.57 8.28
C LYS A 116 12.75 -5.97 6.85
N GLY A 117 12.45 -5.15 5.84
CA GLY A 117 12.71 -5.43 4.43
C GLY A 117 11.57 -6.15 3.72
N ASP A 118 10.40 -6.26 4.33
CA ASP A 118 9.19 -6.77 3.70
C ASP A 118 8.61 -5.75 2.71
N MET A 119 8.77 -4.45 3.04
CA MET A 119 8.30 -3.31 2.26
C MET A 119 9.43 -2.32 1.92
N SER A 120 9.11 -1.35 1.09
CA SER A 120 9.87 -0.15 0.75
C SER A 120 9.02 1.09 1.05
N LEU A 121 9.61 2.28 1.11
CA LEU A 121 8.84 3.53 1.14
C LEU A 121 8.00 3.68 -0.12
N ILE A 122 8.57 3.36 -1.29
CA ILE A 122 7.93 3.52 -2.59
C ILE A 122 7.89 2.18 -3.33
N GLY A 123 6.70 1.80 -3.78
CA GLY A 123 6.44 0.56 -4.50
C GLY A 123 4.93 0.33 -4.72
N PRO A 124 4.53 -0.71 -5.45
CA PRO A 124 3.14 -1.10 -5.57
C PRO A 124 2.49 -1.38 -4.21
N ARG A 125 1.26 -0.92 -3.99
CA ARG A 125 0.54 -1.17 -2.73
C ARG A 125 0.34 -2.66 -2.50
N PRO A 126 0.67 -3.23 -1.31
CA PRO A 126 0.44 -4.65 -1.02
C PRO A 126 -1.07 -4.92 -0.91
N LEU A 127 -1.62 -5.66 -1.87
CA LEU A 127 -3.04 -6.02 -1.92
C LEU A 127 -3.31 -7.33 -1.15
N LEU A 128 -4.52 -7.88 -1.26
CA LEU A 128 -4.90 -9.08 -0.52
C LEU A 128 -4.27 -10.34 -1.14
N VAL A 129 -3.88 -11.30 -0.29
CA VAL A 129 -3.31 -12.58 -0.73
C VAL A 129 -4.25 -13.31 -1.71
N ARG A 130 -5.58 -13.23 -1.48
CA ARG A 130 -6.58 -13.84 -2.35
C ARG A 130 -6.60 -13.30 -3.78
N TYR A 131 -5.96 -12.15 -4.06
CA TYR A 131 -5.85 -11.59 -5.41
C TYR A 131 -4.75 -12.25 -6.25
N LEU A 132 -3.82 -12.98 -5.63
CA LEU A 132 -2.71 -13.64 -6.35
C LEU A 132 -3.19 -14.54 -7.49
N ASN A 133 -4.28 -15.28 -7.27
CA ASN A 133 -4.86 -16.19 -8.26
C ASN A 133 -5.75 -15.48 -9.29
N ARG A 134 -5.90 -14.15 -9.20
CA ARG A 134 -6.77 -13.34 -10.08
C ARG A 134 -5.98 -12.45 -11.02
N TYR A 135 -4.66 -12.32 -10.80
CA TYR A 135 -3.79 -11.56 -11.69
C TYR A 135 -3.54 -12.32 -12.99
N ASN A 136 -3.51 -11.60 -14.11
CA ASN A 136 -2.90 -12.10 -15.34
C ASN A 136 -1.36 -12.01 -15.27
N GLU A 137 -0.67 -12.56 -16.29
CA GLU A 137 0.79 -12.61 -16.33
C GLU A 137 1.43 -11.21 -16.21
N GLU A 138 0.90 -10.20 -16.89
CA GLU A 138 1.45 -8.84 -16.84
C GLU A 138 1.22 -8.20 -15.47
N GLN A 139 0.03 -8.32 -14.90
CA GLN A 139 -0.30 -7.78 -13.58
C GLN A 139 0.54 -8.39 -12.46
N HIS A 140 0.95 -9.65 -12.63
CA HIS A 140 1.78 -10.37 -11.67
C HIS A 140 3.17 -9.72 -11.49
N HIS A 141 3.69 -9.03 -12.51
CA HIS A 141 4.96 -8.31 -12.45
C HIS A 141 4.99 -7.18 -11.43
N ARG A 142 3.85 -6.76 -10.86
CA ARG A 142 3.83 -5.84 -9.73
C ARG A 142 4.60 -6.35 -8.49
N HIS A 143 4.82 -7.67 -8.41
CA HIS A 143 5.57 -8.33 -7.35
C HIS A 143 7.09 -8.48 -7.63
N ASP A 144 7.60 -7.94 -8.74
CA ASP A 144 9.04 -7.95 -9.07
C ASP A 144 9.87 -7.04 -8.17
N VAL A 145 9.21 -6.12 -7.45
CA VAL A 145 9.81 -5.23 -6.45
C VAL A 145 9.13 -5.39 -5.10
N ARG A 146 9.73 -4.82 -4.03
CA ARG A 146 9.05 -4.76 -2.73
C ARG A 146 7.81 -3.87 -2.83
N PRO A 147 6.69 -4.25 -2.19
CA PRO A 147 5.54 -3.36 -2.06
C PRO A 147 5.92 -2.10 -1.28
N GLY A 148 5.21 -1.00 -1.56
CA GLY A 148 5.48 0.31 -0.97
C GLY A 148 4.42 0.77 0.03
N LEU A 149 4.84 1.65 0.94
CA LEU A 149 3.93 2.45 1.76
C LEU A 149 3.15 3.42 0.86
N THR A 150 3.84 4.06 -0.08
CA THR A 150 3.23 4.77 -1.21
C THR A 150 3.76 4.24 -2.54
N GLY A 151 3.14 4.64 -3.65
CA GLY A 151 3.55 4.18 -4.97
C GLY A 151 2.93 5.02 -6.09
N TYR A 152 3.34 4.74 -7.33
CA TYR A 152 2.91 5.52 -8.49
C TYR A 152 1.39 5.52 -8.64
N ALA A 153 0.74 4.36 -8.59
CA ALA A 153 -0.72 4.25 -8.67
C ALA A 153 -1.43 4.96 -7.50
N GLN A 154 -0.85 4.96 -6.29
CA GLN A 154 -1.42 5.65 -5.13
C GLN A 154 -1.31 7.18 -5.26
N ALA A 155 -0.20 7.69 -5.82
CA ALA A 155 0.02 9.12 -5.99
C ALA A 155 -0.82 9.72 -7.14
N HIS A 156 -1.08 8.94 -8.22
CA HIS A 156 -1.70 9.42 -9.46
C HIS A 156 -3.08 8.83 -9.75
N GLY A 157 -3.39 7.61 -9.30
CA GLY A 157 -4.59 6.87 -9.69
C GLY A 157 -5.72 6.89 -8.66
N ARG A 158 -5.43 6.91 -7.38
CA ARG A 158 -6.39 6.86 -6.25
C ARG A 158 -7.59 5.93 -6.48
N ASN A 159 -8.75 6.26 -5.90
CA ASN A 159 -9.97 5.44 -5.97
C ASN A 159 -10.81 5.67 -7.24
N THR A 160 -10.40 6.60 -8.11
CA THR A 160 -11.13 6.96 -9.34
C THR A 160 -10.67 6.17 -10.57
N VAL A 161 -9.62 5.36 -10.44
CA VAL A 161 -8.98 4.64 -11.54
C VAL A 161 -9.35 3.16 -11.50
N SER A 162 -9.55 2.55 -12.66
CA SER A 162 -9.84 1.12 -12.78
C SER A 162 -8.76 0.23 -12.17
N TRP A 163 -9.06 -1.03 -11.89
CA TRP A 163 -8.06 -1.99 -11.43
C TRP A 163 -6.96 -2.21 -12.48
N GLU A 164 -7.35 -2.26 -13.75
CA GLU A 164 -6.45 -2.45 -14.88
C GLU A 164 -5.44 -1.30 -14.97
N ASP A 165 -5.90 -0.06 -14.85
CA ASP A 165 -5.02 1.12 -14.87
C ASP A 165 -4.08 1.16 -13.66
N LYS A 166 -4.58 0.79 -12.47
CA LYS A 166 -3.72 0.68 -11.27
C LYS A 166 -2.61 -0.34 -11.46
N PHE A 167 -2.95 -1.51 -12.02
CA PHE A 167 -1.95 -2.54 -12.27
C PHE A 167 -0.96 -2.13 -13.37
N ALA A 168 -1.43 -1.46 -14.42
CA ALA A 168 -0.55 -0.91 -15.45
C ALA A 168 0.45 0.10 -14.86
N MET A 169 -0.02 1.01 -13.99
CA MET A 169 0.84 1.95 -13.27
C MET A 169 1.84 1.24 -12.33
N ASP A 170 1.38 0.20 -11.61
CA ASP A 170 2.24 -0.59 -10.73
C ASP A 170 3.34 -1.32 -11.52
N VAL A 171 2.97 -1.96 -12.65
CA VAL A 171 3.91 -2.67 -13.52
C VAL A 171 4.88 -1.71 -14.20
N TRP A 172 4.40 -0.55 -14.68
CA TRP A 172 5.29 0.49 -15.20
C TRP A 172 6.34 0.89 -14.17
N TYR A 173 5.93 1.11 -12.92
CA TYR A 173 6.87 1.45 -11.84
C TYR A 173 7.93 0.36 -11.64
N THR A 174 7.56 -0.93 -11.68
CA THR A 174 8.54 -2.02 -11.49
C THR A 174 9.64 -2.04 -12.53
N LYS A 175 9.33 -1.57 -13.75
CA LYS A 175 10.27 -1.43 -14.87
C LYS A 175 11.08 -0.13 -14.82
N ASN A 176 10.60 0.89 -14.07
CA ASN A 176 11.16 2.25 -14.03
C ASN A 176 11.59 2.70 -12.62
N VAL A 177 12.17 1.80 -11.84
CA VAL A 177 12.69 2.12 -10.49
C VAL A 177 13.97 2.94 -10.60
N THR A 178 13.84 4.26 -10.43
CA THR A 178 14.95 5.22 -10.43
C THR A 178 14.81 6.18 -9.27
N PHE A 179 15.92 6.82 -8.86
CA PHE A 179 15.92 7.84 -7.81
C PHE A 179 14.95 9.00 -8.14
N MET A 180 14.93 9.43 -9.40
CA MET A 180 14.09 10.55 -9.82
C MET A 180 12.60 10.20 -9.77
N ASN A 181 12.22 8.98 -10.19
CA ASN A 181 10.84 8.53 -10.11
C ASN A 181 10.40 8.37 -8.64
N ASP A 182 11.26 7.82 -7.78
CA ASP A 182 10.96 7.70 -6.35
C ASP A 182 10.78 9.09 -5.71
N LEU A 183 11.67 10.04 -6.02
CA LEU A 183 11.56 11.42 -5.52
C LEU A 183 10.26 12.08 -6.01
N LYS A 184 9.92 11.94 -7.29
CA LYS A 184 8.67 12.48 -7.84
C LYS A 184 7.44 11.89 -7.16
N ILE A 185 7.38 10.57 -7.02
CA ILE A 185 6.26 9.88 -6.34
C ILE A 185 6.12 10.37 -4.89
N MET A 186 7.23 10.54 -4.18
CA MET A 186 7.22 11.06 -2.81
C MET A 186 6.66 12.48 -2.74
N LEU A 187 7.10 13.38 -3.62
CA LEU A 187 6.59 14.75 -3.70
C LEU A 187 5.11 14.79 -4.07
N ASP A 188 4.68 13.98 -5.03
CA ASP A 188 3.28 13.88 -5.44
C ASP A 188 2.41 13.28 -4.33
N THR A 189 2.93 12.33 -3.57
CA THR A 189 2.25 11.79 -2.37
C THR A 189 2.04 12.87 -1.32
N VAL A 190 3.07 13.68 -1.02
CA VAL A 190 2.98 14.79 -0.04
C VAL A 190 1.92 15.80 -0.50
N LYS A 191 1.96 16.23 -1.77
CA LYS A 191 0.96 17.16 -2.34
C LYS A 191 -0.45 16.61 -2.19
N THR A 192 -0.61 15.34 -2.48
CA THR A 192 -1.87 14.60 -2.45
C THR A 192 -2.45 14.50 -1.04
N VAL A 193 -1.61 14.21 -0.03
CA VAL A 193 -2.01 14.17 1.38
C VAL A 193 -2.38 15.58 1.87
N LEU A 194 -1.62 16.60 1.52
CA LEU A 194 -1.87 17.98 1.94
C LEU A 194 -3.16 18.57 1.33
N LYS A 195 -3.46 18.23 0.09
CA LYS A 195 -4.67 18.71 -0.60
C LYS A 195 -5.95 17.99 -0.15
N HIS A 196 -5.86 16.94 0.65
CA HIS A 196 -7.02 16.10 1.04
C HIS A 196 -7.83 15.60 -0.18
N GLU A 197 -7.27 15.59 -1.38
CA GLU A 197 -7.94 15.17 -2.60
C GLU A 197 -8.09 13.64 -2.63
N GLY A 198 -9.31 13.16 -2.88
CA GLY A 198 -9.61 11.75 -3.14
C GLY A 198 -9.76 10.85 -1.92
N ILE A 199 -10.00 11.41 -0.73
CA ILE A 199 -10.25 10.68 0.52
C ILE A 199 -11.74 10.40 0.68
N SER A 200 -12.45 10.05 -0.22
CA SER A 200 -13.69 9.29 -0.22
C SER A 200 -14.48 9.46 -1.50
N SER A 201 -14.84 8.36 -2.10
CA SER A 201 -16.14 8.28 -2.74
C SER A 201 -17.18 8.37 -1.61
N ALA A 202 -18.18 9.22 -1.76
CA ALA A 202 -19.24 9.44 -0.78
C ALA A 202 -20.14 8.20 -0.52
N ILE A 203 -19.79 7.02 -1.01
CA ILE A 203 -20.65 5.83 -1.05
C ILE A 203 -19.95 4.56 -0.52
N SER A 204 -18.62 4.43 -0.53
CA SER A 204 -17.96 3.30 0.16
C SER A 204 -16.56 3.66 0.65
N VAL A 205 -16.27 3.27 1.88
CA VAL A 205 -14.97 3.46 2.55
C VAL A 205 -13.90 2.55 1.93
N THR A 206 -14.31 1.56 1.15
CA THR A 206 -13.45 0.55 0.51
C THR A 206 -13.73 0.50 -0.99
N MET A 207 -12.67 0.45 -1.79
CA MET A 207 -12.78 0.16 -3.22
C MET A 207 -13.41 -1.23 -3.42
N GLU A 208 -14.21 -1.39 -4.47
CA GLU A 208 -14.76 -2.69 -4.86
C GLU A 208 -13.66 -3.76 -4.96
N GLU A 209 -14.00 -4.98 -4.57
CA GLU A 209 -13.04 -6.09 -4.58
C GLU A 209 -12.62 -6.41 -6.01
N PHE A 210 -11.30 -6.62 -6.22
CA PHE A 210 -10.79 -7.11 -7.50
C PHE A 210 -11.20 -8.56 -7.69
N MET A 211 -12.03 -8.84 -8.70
CA MET A 211 -12.53 -10.17 -9.02
C MET A 211 -11.81 -10.85 -10.19
N GLY A 212 -10.79 -10.18 -10.74
CA GLY A 212 -10.10 -10.55 -11.98
C GLY A 212 -10.43 -9.57 -13.09
N THR A 213 -9.56 -9.47 -14.11
CA THR A 213 -9.80 -8.62 -15.28
C THR A 213 -10.74 -9.35 -16.24
N PRO A 214 -11.91 -8.78 -16.59
CA PRO A 214 -12.80 -9.39 -17.56
C PRO A 214 -12.13 -9.54 -18.94
N GLU A 215 -12.58 -10.54 -19.72
CA GLU A 215 -12.05 -10.76 -21.07
C GLU A 215 -12.26 -9.53 -21.96
N GLY A 216 -11.22 -9.14 -22.70
CA GLY A 216 -11.24 -7.97 -23.57
C GLY A 216 -11.06 -6.63 -22.89
N VAL A 217 -11.00 -6.57 -21.56
CA VAL A 217 -10.73 -5.33 -20.83
C VAL A 217 -9.24 -5.12 -20.70
N THR A 218 -8.79 -3.93 -21.09
CA THR A 218 -7.37 -3.50 -21.03
C THR A 218 -7.26 -2.18 -20.28
N ALA A 219 -6.06 -1.87 -19.78
CA ALA A 219 -5.77 -0.56 -19.22
C ALA A 219 -5.93 0.54 -20.27
N VAL A 220 -6.51 1.66 -19.87
CA VAL A 220 -6.63 2.88 -20.68
C VAL A 220 -5.49 3.84 -20.38
N TRP A 221 -4.90 3.73 -19.19
CA TRP A 221 -3.77 4.54 -18.77
C TRP A 221 -2.54 4.30 -19.68
N LYS A 222 -1.91 5.39 -20.07
CA LYS A 222 -0.67 5.37 -20.87
C LYS A 222 0.51 5.85 -20.03
N ALA A 223 1.65 5.21 -20.23
CA ALA A 223 2.87 5.60 -19.54
C ALA A 223 3.34 7.00 -19.95
N PRO A 224 4.03 7.75 -19.06
CA PRO A 224 4.52 9.11 -19.37
C PRO A 224 5.40 9.21 -20.60
N ASN A 225 6.06 8.12 -20.99
CA ASN A 225 6.90 8.01 -22.19
C ASN A 225 6.15 7.54 -23.45
N GLU A 226 4.84 7.30 -23.36
CA GLU A 226 3.97 6.87 -24.45
C GLU A 226 2.94 7.97 -24.82
N ILE A 227 3.04 9.13 -24.17
CA ILE A 227 2.23 10.30 -24.44
C ILE A 227 3.07 11.21 -25.35
N ASP A 228 3.05 10.93 -26.66
CA ASP A 228 3.52 11.82 -27.72
C ASP A 228 2.34 12.55 -28.36
#